data_61af64247c7ffb56de23a48161a87c60
#
_entry.id   61af64247c7ffb56de23a48161a87c60
#
_cell.length_a   1.000
_cell.length_b   1.000
_cell.length_c   1.000
_cell.angle_alpha   90.00
_cell.angle_beta   90.00
_cell.angle_gamma   90.00
#
_symmetry.space_group_name_H-M   'P 1'
#
loop_
_entity.id
_entity.type
_entity.pdbx_description
1 polymer ?
#
loop_
_entity_poly.entity_id
_entity_poly.type
_entity_poly.pdbx_seq_one_letter_code
_entity_poly.pdbx_strand_id
1 'polypeptide(L)'
;TATGLDFQWTRPDHSGYYDAVANAFNSDETMPDVVLLSSDYYALYASNGFLWNMTDAWNSSETKKSGRLISTADNVLSALMVNGEDGTKAMYGFSPYRGNACCTYIKKAWLDAAGINTADVEGKTLDFNTYYGYLKQMAANKGHYVISAPGFISNEAPYTNYLPEFYQQASYTFYKNSSGQYVDGFAEDKMKEALQRIQTAVNDGIIDKESVNNSTSNARDKFYSTDAGSESGVFTYWAGTWANTLKTQLATKGLDNELIAIKPIKELGTYVERIAPCWCITTAAKNPEGIFKYFIDTMLDGGDVQTLWEYGAKGTHWDTKAETVTLAKDDEGKKTKTYEEGQFHFLPQ
;
A
#
# COMPACT_ATOMS: atom_id res chain seq x y z
N THR A 1 24.10 1.57 -19.24
CA THR A 1 24.14 0.86 -17.93
C THR A 1 24.72 1.79 -16.87
N ALA A 2 23.83 2.48 -16.14
CA ALA A 2 24.24 3.48 -15.14
C ALA A 2 25.08 2.88 -14.00
N THR A 3 24.85 1.61 -13.63
CA THR A 3 25.55 0.93 -12.54
C THR A 3 26.54 -0.15 -13.00
N GLY A 4 26.52 -0.53 -14.27
CA GLY A 4 27.30 -1.66 -14.79
C GLY A 4 26.78 -3.05 -14.40
N LEU A 5 25.62 -3.10 -13.72
CA LEU A 5 24.98 -4.37 -13.35
C LEU A 5 24.19 -4.94 -14.54
N ASP A 6 24.24 -6.24 -14.68
CA ASP A 6 23.37 -7.01 -15.57
C ASP A 6 22.30 -7.70 -14.75
N PHE A 7 21.02 -7.39 -15.03
CA PHE A 7 19.87 -7.86 -14.26
C PHE A 7 19.18 -9.00 -14.99
N GLN A 8 19.04 -10.13 -14.32
CA GLN A 8 18.18 -11.22 -14.74
C GLN A 8 16.93 -11.21 -13.87
N TRP A 9 15.80 -10.80 -14.46
CA TRP A 9 14.56 -10.62 -13.73
C TRP A 9 13.66 -11.85 -13.79
N THR A 10 13.27 -12.34 -12.62
CA THR A 10 12.15 -13.26 -12.48
C THR A 10 10.95 -12.47 -11.95
N ARG A 11 9.84 -12.51 -12.67
CA ARG A 11 8.62 -11.74 -12.34
C ARG A 11 7.40 -12.67 -12.23
N PRO A 12 7.20 -13.32 -11.09
CA PRO A 12 5.98 -14.10 -10.83
C PRO A 12 4.75 -13.20 -10.85
N ASP A 13 3.58 -13.79 -11.08
CA ASP A 13 2.32 -13.09 -10.90
C ASP A 13 2.16 -12.60 -9.47
N HIS A 14 1.53 -11.44 -9.29
CA HIS A 14 1.37 -10.83 -7.98
C HIS A 14 0.71 -11.75 -6.95
N SER A 15 -0.34 -12.48 -7.33
CA SER A 15 -1.05 -13.41 -6.46
C SER A 15 -0.24 -14.64 -6.04
N GLY A 16 0.75 -15.06 -6.86
CA GLY A 16 1.63 -16.20 -6.61
C GLY A 16 3.05 -15.81 -6.18
N TYR A 17 3.30 -14.52 -5.91
CA TYR A 17 4.65 -14.03 -5.68
C TYR A 17 5.35 -14.72 -4.50
N TYR A 18 4.71 -14.81 -3.35
CA TYR A 18 5.32 -15.40 -2.15
C TYR A 18 5.43 -16.92 -2.21
N ASP A 19 4.54 -17.60 -2.95
CA ASP A 19 4.71 -19.03 -3.24
C ASP A 19 5.95 -19.27 -4.13
N ALA A 20 6.16 -18.42 -5.13
CA ALA A 20 7.35 -18.48 -5.97
C ALA A 20 8.63 -18.16 -5.16
N VAL A 21 8.60 -17.18 -4.27
CA VAL A 21 9.71 -16.88 -3.36
C VAL A 21 10.00 -18.07 -2.45
N ALA A 22 8.98 -18.64 -1.80
CA ALA A 22 9.16 -19.80 -0.93
C ALA A 22 9.76 -20.99 -1.68
N ASN A 23 9.33 -21.25 -2.91
CA ASN A 23 9.90 -22.30 -3.76
C ASN A 23 11.35 -22.01 -4.13
N ALA A 24 11.70 -20.76 -4.45
CA ALA A 24 13.07 -20.37 -4.78
C ALA A 24 14.03 -20.50 -3.58
N PHE A 25 13.54 -20.35 -2.35
CA PHE A 25 14.32 -20.46 -1.11
C PHE A 25 14.52 -21.91 -0.62
N ASN A 26 14.05 -22.92 -1.37
CA ASN A 26 14.26 -24.32 -1.02
C ASN A 26 15.70 -24.80 -1.23
N SER A 27 16.51 -24.09 -2.03
CA SER A 27 17.93 -24.40 -2.21
C SER A 27 18.72 -23.15 -2.60
N ASP A 28 20.01 -23.14 -2.27
CA ASP A 28 20.93 -22.05 -2.65
C ASP A 28 21.07 -21.90 -4.17
N GLU A 29 20.86 -22.97 -4.93
CA GLU A 29 20.96 -22.95 -6.40
C GLU A 29 19.79 -22.18 -7.06
N THR A 30 18.63 -22.18 -6.41
CA THR A 30 17.40 -21.52 -6.91
C THR A 30 17.14 -20.18 -6.24
N MET A 31 17.85 -19.89 -5.14
CA MET A 31 17.71 -18.65 -4.40
C MET A 31 18.25 -17.46 -5.22
N PRO A 32 17.49 -16.39 -5.46
CA PRO A 32 17.99 -15.23 -6.19
C PRO A 32 19.00 -14.45 -5.35
N ASP A 33 19.91 -13.71 -5.99
CA ASP A 33 20.83 -12.81 -5.28
C ASP A 33 20.08 -11.70 -4.52
N VAL A 34 18.98 -11.22 -5.09
CA VAL A 34 18.17 -10.13 -4.54
C VAL A 34 16.68 -10.49 -4.62
N VAL A 35 15.95 -10.17 -3.56
CA VAL A 35 14.51 -10.40 -3.46
C VAL A 35 13.81 -9.18 -2.86
N LEU A 36 12.57 -8.90 -3.28
CA LEU A 36 11.73 -7.87 -2.70
C LEU A 36 10.74 -8.52 -1.72
N LEU A 37 10.78 -8.15 -0.45
CA LEU A 37 9.96 -8.76 0.61
C LEU A 37 9.08 -7.73 1.32
N SER A 38 7.83 -8.08 1.57
CA SER A 38 6.98 -7.33 2.51
C SER A 38 7.42 -7.58 3.96
N SER A 39 6.95 -6.74 4.88
CA SER A 39 7.42 -6.72 6.26
C SER A 39 7.43 -8.08 6.96
N ASP A 40 6.38 -8.89 6.73
CA ASP A 40 6.22 -10.20 7.40
C ASP A 40 7.26 -11.21 6.89
N TYR A 41 7.40 -11.31 5.59
CA TYR A 41 8.37 -12.18 4.94
C TYR A 41 9.80 -11.69 5.16
N TYR A 42 9.99 -10.37 5.22
CA TYR A 42 11.27 -9.77 5.55
C TYR A 42 11.76 -10.23 6.94
N ALA A 43 10.93 -10.09 7.97
CA ALA A 43 11.25 -10.53 9.31
C ALA A 43 11.45 -12.05 9.39
N LEU A 44 10.59 -12.84 8.71
CA LEU A 44 10.65 -14.29 8.67
C LEU A 44 11.97 -14.78 8.05
N TYR A 45 12.33 -14.29 6.86
CA TYR A 45 13.52 -14.76 6.16
C TYR A 45 14.83 -14.25 6.81
N ALA A 46 14.80 -13.07 7.46
CA ALA A 46 15.92 -12.61 8.26
C ALA A 46 16.16 -13.54 9.47
N SER A 47 15.11 -13.88 10.21
CA SER A 47 15.22 -14.75 11.39
C SER A 47 15.59 -16.21 11.06
N ASN A 48 15.37 -16.63 9.82
CA ASN A 48 15.77 -17.96 9.33
C ASN A 48 17.16 -17.99 8.69
N GLY A 49 17.92 -16.88 8.71
CA GLY A 49 19.28 -16.82 8.19
C GLY A 49 19.41 -16.77 6.67
N PHE A 50 18.33 -16.49 5.93
CA PHE A 50 18.35 -16.44 4.47
C PHE A 50 18.82 -15.08 3.90
N LEU A 51 18.88 -14.04 4.73
CA LEU A 51 19.20 -12.70 4.27
C LEU A 51 20.56 -12.24 4.78
N TRP A 52 21.31 -11.61 3.90
CA TRP A 52 22.60 -11.02 4.24
C TRP A 52 22.43 -9.80 5.14
N ASN A 53 23.23 -9.74 6.22
CA ASN A 53 23.26 -8.60 7.14
C ASN A 53 23.99 -7.42 6.48
N MET A 54 23.25 -6.40 6.07
CA MET A 54 23.78 -5.22 5.40
C MET A 54 24.11 -4.05 6.34
N THR A 55 24.07 -4.26 7.65
CA THR A 55 24.23 -3.17 8.64
C THR A 55 25.54 -2.41 8.47
N ASP A 56 26.67 -3.09 8.29
CA ASP A 56 27.97 -2.45 8.13
C ASP A 56 28.07 -1.73 6.78
N ALA A 57 27.55 -2.33 5.73
CA ALA A 57 27.48 -1.70 4.42
C ALA A 57 26.62 -0.42 4.47
N TRP A 58 25.46 -0.50 5.13
CA TRP A 58 24.61 0.67 5.36
C TRP A 58 25.32 1.77 6.16
N ASN A 59 26.01 1.40 7.24
CA ASN A 59 26.71 2.35 8.09
C ASN A 59 27.82 3.11 7.34
N SER A 60 28.39 2.51 6.29
CA SER A 60 29.42 3.11 5.43
C SER A 60 28.89 3.67 4.11
N SER A 61 27.58 3.56 3.85
CA SER A 61 26.96 3.92 2.57
C SER A 61 27.01 5.43 2.28
N GLU A 62 26.99 5.76 0.99
CA GLU A 62 26.91 7.15 0.54
C GLU A 62 25.51 7.73 0.79
N THR A 63 24.47 6.92 0.70
CA THR A 63 23.09 7.31 1.05
C THR A 63 22.98 7.77 2.49
N LYS A 64 23.54 7.00 3.43
CA LYS A 64 23.54 7.39 4.85
C LYS A 64 24.38 8.64 5.10
N LYS A 65 25.57 8.75 4.54
CA LYS A 65 26.45 9.92 4.68
C LYS A 65 25.83 11.19 4.11
N SER A 66 25.12 11.09 2.99
CA SER A 66 24.50 12.23 2.33
C SER A 66 23.25 12.77 3.06
N GLY A 67 22.69 11.99 3.97
CA GLY A 67 21.42 12.33 4.64
C GLY A 67 20.21 12.38 3.72
N ARG A 68 20.31 11.86 2.49
CA ARG A 68 19.22 11.78 1.51
C ARG A 68 18.25 10.66 1.81
N LEU A 69 17.67 10.69 2.99
CA LEU A 69 16.59 9.77 3.36
C LEU A 69 15.26 10.44 3.11
N ILE A 70 14.31 9.72 2.52
CA ILE A 70 12.93 10.17 2.29
C ILE A 70 12.24 10.50 3.61
N SER A 71 12.66 9.88 4.66
CA SER A 71 12.18 10.12 6.00
C SER A 71 13.37 10.46 6.88
N THR A 72 13.37 11.65 7.43
CA THR A 72 14.24 12.05 8.56
C THR A 72 13.87 11.29 9.83
N ALA A 73 12.86 10.42 9.76
CA ALA A 73 12.35 9.73 10.91
C ALA A 73 13.20 8.50 11.19
N ASP A 74 13.90 8.53 12.29
CA ASP A 74 14.60 7.38 12.90
C ASP A 74 13.67 6.15 13.01
N ASN A 75 12.36 6.35 13.05
CA ASN A 75 11.38 5.27 13.11
C ASN A 75 11.35 4.40 11.83
N VAL A 76 11.61 4.96 10.64
CA VAL A 76 11.67 4.15 9.40
C VAL A 76 12.90 3.25 9.42
N LEU A 77 14.07 3.80 9.75
CA LEU A 77 15.29 3.00 9.84
C LEU A 77 15.23 2.00 11.00
N SER A 78 14.68 2.39 12.15
CA SER A 78 14.51 1.48 13.30
C SER A 78 13.54 0.34 12.99
N ALA A 79 12.54 0.58 12.15
CA ALA A 79 11.61 -0.45 11.69
C ALA A 79 12.26 -1.46 10.73
N LEU A 80 13.32 -1.07 10.02
CA LEU A 80 14.12 -1.98 9.19
C LEU A 80 15.07 -2.88 10.00
N MET A 81 15.24 -2.60 11.30
CA MET A 81 16.08 -3.42 12.18
C MET A 81 15.24 -4.58 12.73
N VAL A 82 15.47 -5.78 12.20
CA VAL A 82 14.78 -7.02 12.59
C VAL A 82 15.77 -8.02 13.19
N ASN A 83 15.26 -9.05 13.87
CA ASN A 83 16.11 -10.09 14.43
C ASN A 83 16.60 -11.02 13.32
N GLY A 84 17.89 -11.28 13.29
CA GLY A 84 18.50 -12.34 12.51
C GLY A 84 18.37 -13.72 13.18
N GLU A 85 19.00 -14.72 12.59
CA GLU A 85 18.98 -16.11 13.10
C GLU A 85 19.53 -16.22 14.52
N ASP A 86 20.55 -15.43 14.87
CA ASP A 86 21.16 -15.35 16.19
C ASP A 86 20.36 -14.50 17.21
N GLY A 87 19.23 -13.95 16.79
CA GLY A 87 18.38 -13.05 17.57
C GLY A 87 18.91 -11.62 17.69
N THR A 88 20.05 -11.31 17.05
CA THR A 88 20.61 -9.94 17.04
C THR A 88 19.84 -9.05 16.08
N LYS A 89 19.45 -7.86 16.52
CA LYS A 89 18.81 -6.88 15.64
C LYS A 89 19.81 -6.27 14.66
N ALA A 90 19.49 -6.39 13.37
CA ALA A 90 20.32 -5.90 12.29
C ALA A 90 19.46 -5.50 11.08
N MET A 91 20.07 -4.83 10.10
CA MET A 91 19.42 -4.44 8.85
C MET A 91 19.70 -5.52 7.79
N TYR A 92 18.64 -6.17 7.31
CA TYR A 92 18.69 -7.22 6.29
C TYR A 92 18.02 -6.81 4.98
N GLY A 93 17.42 -5.63 4.94
CA GLY A 93 16.74 -5.09 3.76
C GLY A 93 16.67 -3.58 3.80
N PHE A 94 16.48 -2.98 2.64
CA PHE A 94 16.37 -1.55 2.46
C PHE A 94 15.19 -1.22 1.56
N SER A 95 14.48 -0.14 1.88
CA SER A 95 13.49 0.45 1.00
C SER A 95 13.80 1.92 0.77
N PRO A 96 13.83 2.38 -0.48
CA PRO A 96 13.98 3.81 -0.78
C PRO A 96 12.70 4.60 -0.48
N TYR A 97 11.61 3.92 -0.14
CA TYR A 97 10.31 4.53 0.12
C TYR A 97 9.89 4.36 1.57
N ARG A 98 9.10 5.33 2.04
CA ARG A 98 8.36 5.19 3.28
C ARG A 98 7.21 4.21 3.06
N GLY A 99 6.88 3.41 4.06
CA GLY A 99 5.67 2.60 4.07
C GLY A 99 4.41 3.47 4.00
N ASN A 100 3.32 2.86 3.63
CA ASN A 100 2.02 3.51 3.62
C ASN A 100 1.03 2.73 4.50
N ALA A 101 -0.09 3.38 4.81
CA ALA A 101 -1.23 2.79 5.47
C ALA A 101 -2.42 2.74 4.51
N CYS A 102 -3.41 1.93 4.83
CA CYS A 102 -4.73 2.07 4.22
C CYS A 102 -5.46 3.26 4.85
N CYS A 103 -6.26 3.95 4.08
CA CYS A 103 -7.23 4.92 4.57
C CYS A 103 -8.58 4.72 3.88
N THR A 104 -9.63 5.23 4.49
CA THR A 104 -10.99 5.08 3.98
C THR A 104 -11.34 6.29 3.12
N TYR A 105 -11.74 6.01 1.88
CA TYR A 105 -12.20 6.99 0.90
C TYR A 105 -13.71 6.90 0.74
N ILE A 106 -14.35 8.07 0.64
CA ILE A 106 -15.77 8.20 0.32
C ILE A 106 -15.88 8.97 -0.99
N LYS A 107 -16.67 8.49 -1.94
CA LYS A 107 -17.01 9.25 -3.14
C LYS A 107 -17.80 10.48 -2.75
N LYS A 108 -17.33 11.68 -3.12
CA LYS A 108 -18.02 12.93 -2.80
C LYS A 108 -19.45 12.96 -3.31
N ALA A 109 -19.67 12.48 -4.54
CA ALA A 109 -21.01 12.38 -5.10
C ALA A 109 -22.01 11.58 -4.25
N TRP A 110 -21.54 10.59 -3.46
CA TRP A 110 -22.40 9.82 -2.56
C TRP A 110 -22.76 10.59 -1.29
N LEU A 111 -21.84 11.41 -0.77
CA LEU A 111 -22.13 12.34 0.33
C LEU A 111 -23.16 13.38 -0.11
N ASP A 112 -22.91 14.01 -1.25
CA ASP A 112 -23.78 15.05 -1.80
C ASP A 112 -25.20 14.51 -2.08
N ALA A 113 -25.31 13.34 -2.70
CA ALA A 113 -26.60 12.69 -2.97
C ALA A 113 -27.38 12.33 -1.69
N ALA A 114 -26.68 12.00 -0.61
CA ALA A 114 -27.28 11.73 0.70
C ALA A 114 -27.57 13.00 1.51
N GLY A 115 -27.25 14.19 0.99
CA GLY A 115 -27.44 15.47 1.68
C GLY A 115 -26.43 15.72 2.81
N ILE A 116 -25.27 15.03 2.78
CA ILE A 116 -24.21 15.19 3.78
C ILE A 116 -23.23 16.24 3.27
N ASN A 117 -23.03 17.29 4.07
CA ASN A 117 -22.09 18.34 3.72
C ASN A 117 -20.64 17.79 3.83
N THR A 118 -19.89 17.85 2.75
CA THR A 118 -18.49 17.42 2.71
C THR A 118 -17.63 18.10 3.80
N ALA A 119 -17.91 19.36 4.14
CA ALA A 119 -17.19 20.08 5.20
C ALA A 119 -17.38 19.48 6.61
N ASP A 120 -18.41 18.67 6.82
CA ASP A 120 -18.63 17.95 8.07
C ASP A 120 -17.89 16.62 8.15
N VAL A 121 -17.27 16.19 7.04
CA VAL A 121 -16.51 14.94 6.89
C VAL A 121 -15.02 15.21 6.66
N GLU A 122 -14.71 16.03 5.66
CA GLU A 122 -13.34 16.30 5.24
C GLU A 122 -12.53 17.00 6.34
N GLY A 123 -11.41 16.39 6.70
CA GLY A 123 -10.52 16.92 7.74
C GLY A 123 -11.08 16.86 9.16
N LYS A 124 -12.25 16.27 9.39
CA LYS A 124 -12.84 16.10 10.72
C LYS A 124 -12.51 14.74 11.31
N THR A 125 -12.34 14.69 12.63
CA THR A 125 -12.27 13.43 13.38
C THR A 125 -13.68 13.09 13.83
N LEU A 126 -14.30 12.15 13.13
CA LEU A 126 -15.64 11.65 13.45
C LEU A 126 -15.56 10.64 14.60
N ASP A 127 -16.64 10.52 15.38
CA ASP A 127 -16.87 9.32 16.18
C ASP A 127 -17.58 8.23 15.36
N PHE A 128 -17.56 6.99 15.85
CA PHE A 128 -18.15 5.86 15.12
C PHE A 128 -19.65 6.06 14.84
N ASN A 129 -20.40 6.60 15.78
CA ASN A 129 -21.86 6.76 15.62
C ASN A 129 -22.17 7.78 14.52
N THR A 130 -21.45 8.88 14.47
CA THR A 130 -21.57 9.90 13.42
C THR A 130 -21.22 9.31 12.07
N TYR A 131 -20.06 8.62 11.96
CA TYR A 131 -19.65 7.94 10.73
C TYR A 131 -20.70 6.91 10.29
N TYR A 132 -21.15 6.06 11.20
CA TYR A 132 -22.15 5.05 10.92
C TYR A 132 -23.50 5.66 10.47
N GLY A 133 -23.87 6.79 11.06
CA GLY A 133 -25.04 7.58 10.64
C GLY A 133 -24.93 8.04 9.18
N TYR A 134 -23.77 8.52 8.76
CA TYR A 134 -23.54 8.91 7.36
C TYR A 134 -23.61 7.70 6.41
N LEU A 135 -23.05 6.55 6.81
CA LEU A 135 -23.19 5.31 6.04
C LEU A 135 -24.66 4.91 5.85
N LYS A 136 -25.48 5.00 6.90
CA LYS A 136 -26.92 4.74 6.82
C LYS A 136 -27.65 5.69 5.86
N GLN A 137 -27.32 6.98 5.90
CA GLN A 137 -27.93 7.97 5.00
C GLN A 137 -27.57 7.66 3.54
N MET A 138 -26.32 7.36 3.27
CA MET A 138 -25.87 6.97 1.92
C MET A 138 -26.55 5.67 1.47
N ALA A 139 -26.62 4.64 2.32
CA ALA A 139 -27.28 3.38 1.99
C ALA A 139 -28.78 3.57 1.71
N ALA A 140 -29.48 4.38 2.51
CA ALA A 140 -30.88 4.71 2.30
C ALA A 140 -31.10 5.49 0.98
N ASN A 141 -30.20 6.42 0.64
CA ASN A 141 -30.27 7.15 -0.62
C ASN A 141 -30.08 6.23 -1.83
N LYS A 142 -29.15 5.28 -1.75
CA LYS A 142 -28.83 4.35 -2.83
C LYS A 142 -29.79 3.15 -2.91
N GLY A 143 -30.42 2.78 -1.83
CA GLY A 143 -31.27 1.60 -1.73
C GLY A 143 -30.49 0.27 -1.65
N HIS A 144 -29.18 0.33 -1.42
CA HIS A 144 -28.31 -0.84 -1.25
C HIS A 144 -27.04 -0.49 -0.44
N TYR A 145 -26.13 -1.44 -0.27
CA TYR A 145 -24.91 -1.27 0.52
C TYR A 145 -24.01 -0.12 -0.01
N VAL A 146 -23.18 0.41 0.88
CA VAL A 146 -22.23 1.49 0.57
C VAL A 146 -20.78 1.05 0.64
N ILE A 147 -20.50 -0.03 1.37
CA ILE A 147 -19.17 -0.64 1.52
C ILE A 147 -19.18 -2.03 0.91
N SER A 148 -18.19 -2.34 0.09
CA SER A 148 -17.85 -3.71 -0.28
C SER A 148 -16.37 -3.94 0.04
N ALA A 149 -16.07 -4.91 0.90
CA ALA A 149 -14.72 -5.17 1.40
C ALA A 149 -14.19 -6.53 0.91
N PRO A 150 -12.87 -6.71 0.81
CA PRO A 150 -12.24 -8.00 0.55
C PRO A 150 -12.16 -8.82 1.85
N GLY A 151 -13.24 -9.50 2.15
CA GLY A 151 -13.41 -10.24 3.39
C GLY A 151 -13.91 -9.37 4.56
N PHE A 152 -14.43 -10.01 5.59
CA PHE A 152 -14.73 -9.36 6.87
C PHE A 152 -13.50 -9.31 7.78
N ILE A 153 -12.61 -10.27 7.64
CA ILE A 153 -11.28 -10.31 8.24
C ILE A 153 -10.30 -10.28 7.09
N SER A 154 -9.23 -9.48 7.20
CA SER A 154 -8.25 -9.40 6.12
C SER A 154 -7.68 -10.78 5.79
N ASN A 155 -7.60 -11.07 4.49
CA ASN A 155 -7.02 -12.29 3.93
C ASN A 155 -5.67 -12.05 3.23
N GLU A 156 -5.16 -10.80 3.21
CA GLU A 156 -3.87 -10.47 2.58
C GLU A 156 -2.74 -10.53 3.60
N ALA A 157 -2.65 -9.54 4.48
CA ALA A 157 -1.59 -9.46 5.47
C ALA A 157 -2.14 -8.91 6.79
N PRO A 158 -1.54 -9.27 7.92
CA PRO A 158 -2.05 -8.89 9.25
C PRO A 158 -2.23 -7.39 9.46
N TYR A 159 -1.47 -6.57 8.74
CA TYR A 159 -1.55 -5.12 8.79
C TYR A 159 -2.59 -4.52 7.83
N THR A 160 -3.23 -5.35 7.00
CA THR A 160 -4.23 -4.90 6.03
C THR A 160 -5.61 -5.05 6.63
N ASN A 161 -6.26 -3.96 6.98
CA ASN A 161 -7.63 -3.94 7.46
C ASN A 161 -8.48 -3.09 6.52
N TYR A 162 -9.49 -3.69 5.91
CA TYR A 162 -10.39 -3.02 4.96
C TYR A 162 -11.68 -2.53 5.60
N LEU A 163 -11.86 -2.75 6.90
CA LEU A 163 -12.98 -2.28 7.71
C LEU A 163 -12.49 -1.65 9.04
N PRO A 164 -11.47 -0.77 9.02
CA PRO A 164 -10.77 -0.35 10.23
C PRO A 164 -11.70 0.34 11.23
N GLU A 165 -12.69 1.09 10.78
CA GLU A 165 -13.64 1.80 11.63
C GLU A 165 -14.53 0.83 12.42
N PHE A 166 -14.80 -0.36 11.88
CA PHE A 166 -15.57 -1.41 12.56
C PHE A 166 -14.73 -2.21 13.54
N TYR A 167 -13.44 -2.41 13.22
CA TYR A 167 -12.50 -3.09 14.10
C TYR A 167 -12.05 -2.19 15.26
N GLN A 168 -11.88 -0.92 15.00
CA GLN A 168 -11.35 0.04 15.96
C GLN A 168 -9.98 -0.43 16.49
N GLN A 169 -9.88 -0.80 17.76
CA GLN A 169 -8.65 -1.29 18.38
C GLN A 169 -8.61 -2.83 18.53
N ALA A 170 -9.57 -3.55 17.93
CA ALA A 170 -9.53 -5.01 17.95
C ALA A 170 -8.41 -5.53 17.02
N SER A 171 -7.70 -6.55 17.45
CA SER A 171 -6.68 -7.23 16.66
C SER A 171 -7.14 -8.66 16.34
N TYR A 172 -6.92 -9.10 15.12
CA TYR A 172 -7.17 -10.49 14.71
C TYR A 172 -5.86 -11.31 14.58
N THR A 173 -4.78 -10.80 15.17
CA THR A 173 -3.47 -11.45 15.19
C THR A 173 -2.94 -11.56 16.61
N PHE A 174 -1.89 -12.35 16.78
CA PHE A 174 -1.11 -12.31 18.02
C PHE A 174 -0.41 -10.96 18.12
N TYR A 175 -0.47 -10.34 19.27
CA TYR A 175 0.21 -9.08 19.51
C TYR A 175 0.70 -8.97 20.96
N LYS A 176 1.64 -8.08 21.22
CA LYS A 176 2.16 -7.81 22.56
C LYS A 176 1.33 -6.71 23.20
N ASN A 177 0.63 -7.03 24.29
CA ASN A 177 -0.19 -6.08 25.03
C ASN A 177 0.66 -5.08 25.83
N SER A 178 0.03 -4.10 26.47
CA SER A 178 0.70 -3.07 27.27
C SER A 178 1.48 -3.63 28.47
N SER A 179 1.16 -4.85 28.92
CA SER A 179 1.87 -5.56 29.98
C SER A 179 3.06 -6.39 29.47
N GLY A 180 3.33 -6.34 28.16
CA GLY A 180 4.42 -7.05 27.53
C GLY A 180 4.15 -8.54 27.27
N GLN A 181 2.92 -9.01 27.45
CA GLN A 181 2.52 -10.39 27.17
C GLN A 181 2.00 -10.55 25.75
N TYR A 182 2.33 -11.67 25.11
CA TYR A 182 1.72 -12.03 23.83
C TYR A 182 0.32 -12.58 24.06
N VAL A 183 -0.65 -12.01 23.38
CA VAL A 183 -2.06 -12.40 23.46
C VAL A 183 -2.60 -12.68 22.06
N ASP A 184 -3.56 -13.60 21.99
CA ASP A 184 -4.35 -13.82 20.78
C ASP A 184 -5.48 -12.79 20.75
N GLY A 185 -5.33 -11.78 19.91
CA GLY A 185 -6.33 -10.71 19.77
C GLY A 185 -7.70 -11.24 19.30
N PHE A 186 -7.71 -12.36 18.57
CA PHE A 186 -8.97 -12.96 18.11
C PHE A 186 -9.82 -13.52 19.27
N ALA A 187 -9.20 -13.89 20.38
CA ALA A 187 -9.87 -14.40 21.57
C ALA A 187 -10.39 -13.29 22.52
N GLU A 188 -10.13 -12.03 22.23
CA GLU A 188 -10.50 -10.92 23.10
C GLU A 188 -11.93 -10.42 22.88
N ASP A 189 -12.55 -9.87 23.92
CA ASP A 189 -13.90 -9.25 23.85
C ASP A 189 -13.99 -8.14 22.80
N LYS A 190 -12.92 -7.37 22.59
CA LYS A 190 -12.86 -6.34 21.54
C LYS A 190 -13.08 -6.90 20.14
N MET A 191 -12.61 -8.11 19.87
CA MET A 191 -12.86 -8.78 18.58
C MET A 191 -14.32 -9.17 18.45
N LYS A 192 -14.92 -9.71 19.50
CA LYS A 192 -16.36 -10.01 19.52
C LYS A 192 -17.19 -8.76 19.23
N GLU A 193 -16.85 -7.63 19.86
CA GLU A 193 -17.52 -6.34 19.60
C GLU A 193 -17.34 -5.86 18.16
N ALA A 194 -16.12 -6.04 17.59
CA ALA A 194 -15.85 -5.70 16.19
C ALA A 194 -16.72 -6.53 15.24
N LEU A 195 -16.79 -7.83 15.44
CA LEU A 195 -17.61 -8.72 14.63
C LEU A 195 -19.11 -8.42 14.79
N GLN A 196 -19.56 -8.02 15.98
CA GLN A 196 -20.94 -7.57 16.20
C GLN A 196 -21.24 -6.28 15.43
N ARG A 197 -20.31 -5.30 15.39
CA ARG A 197 -20.47 -4.08 14.57
C ARG A 197 -20.57 -4.41 13.09
N ILE A 198 -19.74 -5.31 12.59
CA ILE A 198 -19.77 -5.76 11.19
C ILE A 198 -21.09 -6.48 10.88
N GLN A 199 -21.51 -7.41 11.75
CA GLN A 199 -22.79 -8.13 11.59
C GLN A 199 -23.97 -7.18 11.57
N THR A 200 -23.98 -6.19 12.45
CA THR A 200 -25.02 -5.16 12.48
C THR A 200 -25.04 -4.35 11.18
N ALA A 201 -23.87 -3.97 10.68
CA ALA A 201 -23.75 -3.21 9.43
C ALA A 201 -24.19 -4.01 8.19
N VAL A 202 -23.95 -5.32 8.18
CA VAL A 202 -24.46 -6.21 7.11
C VAL A 202 -25.99 -6.31 7.21
N ASN A 203 -26.54 -6.46 8.42
CA ASN A 203 -27.98 -6.54 8.63
C ASN A 203 -28.70 -5.21 8.30
N ASP A 204 -28.06 -4.09 8.56
CA ASP A 204 -28.54 -2.75 8.22
C ASP A 204 -28.38 -2.42 6.71
N GLY A 205 -27.81 -3.33 5.92
CA GLY A 205 -27.58 -3.13 4.49
C GLY A 205 -26.48 -2.11 4.16
N ILE A 206 -25.57 -1.83 5.11
CA ILE A 206 -24.44 -0.90 4.92
C ILE A 206 -23.26 -1.60 4.26
N ILE A 207 -22.96 -2.81 4.71
CA ILE A 207 -21.88 -3.62 4.16
C ILE A 207 -22.47 -4.69 3.25
N ASP A 208 -21.88 -4.83 2.08
CA ASP A 208 -22.15 -5.89 1.13
C ASP A 208 -21.91 -7.27 1.77
N LYS A 209 -22.95 -8.09 1.83
CA LYS A 209 -22.87 -9.45 2.37
C LYS A 209 -21.91 -10.36 1.59
N GLU A 210 -21.70 -10.06 0.30
CA GLU A 210 -20.75 -10.80 -0.53
C GLU A 210 -19.28 -10.48 -0.18
N SER A 211 -19.03 -9.49 0.68
CA SER A 211 -17.68 -9.19 1.18
C SER A 211 -16.99 -10.42 1.77
N VAL A 212 -17.73 -11.38 2.32
CA VAL A 212 -17.16 -12.63 2.86
C VAL A 212 -16.34 -13.41 1.81
N ASN A 213 -16.71 -13.30 0.53
CA ASN A 213 -16.07 -14.02 -0.59
C ASN A 213 -15.29 -13.11 -1.54
N ASN A 214 -15.34 -11.79 -1.35
CA ASN A 214 -14.65 -10.88 -2.25
C ASN A 214 -13.13 -10.97 -2.08
N SER A 215 -12.44 -10.99 -3.20
CA SER A 215 -11.03 -10.61 -3.27
C SER A 215 -10.89 -9.09 -3.25
N THR A 216 -9.67 -8.60 -3.07
CA THR A 216 -9.36 -7.17 -3.20
C THR A 216 -9.75 -6.61 -4.57
N SER A 217 -9.56 -7.40 -5.64
CA SER A 217 -9.98 -7.00 -6.98
C SER A 217 -11.50 -6.87 -7.09
N ASN A 218 -12.26 -7.84 -6.57
CA ASN A 218 -13.74 -7.78 -6.62
C ASN A 218 -14.28 -6.55 -5.89
N ALA A 219 -13.79 -6.27 -4.67
CA ALA A 219 -14.21 -5.10 -3.90
C ALA A 219 -13.85 -3.78 -4.62
N ARG A 220 -12.66 -3.72 -5.23
CA ARG A 220 -12.22 -2.57 -6.02
C ARG A 220 -13.04 -2.40 -7.29
N ASP A 221 -13.40 -3.48 -7.99
CA ASP A 221 -14.25 -3.42 -9.17
C ASP A 221 -15.65 -2.91 -8.84
N LYS A 222 -16.21 -3.28 -7.68
CA LYS A 222 -17.47 -2.70 -7.15
C LYS A 222 -17.33 -1.19 -6.85
N PHE A 223 -16.16 -0.75 -6.39
CA PHE A 223 -15.89 0.68 -6.22
C PHE A 223 -15.84 1.43 -7.56
N TYR A 224 -15.44 0.78 -8.66
CA TYR A 224 -15.44 1.36 -10.00
C TYR A 224 -16.70 1.05 -10.82
N SER A 225 -17.66 0.32 -10.26
CA SER A 225 -18.84 -0.10 -11.00
C SER A 225 -19.74 1.08 -11.36
N THR A 226 -20.29 1.01 -12.57
CA THR A 226 -21.37 1.88 -13.07
C THR A 226 -22.72 1.20 -12.95
N ASP A 227 -22.78 -0.07 -12.56
CA ASP A 227 -24.01 -0.86 -12.51
C ASP A 227 -24.77 -0.54 -11.22
N ALA A 228 -25.97 0.01 -11.38
CA ALA A 228 -26.83 0.36 -10.25
C ALA A 228 -27.14 -0.86 -9.37
N GLY A 229 -26.89 -0.71 -8.07
CA GLY A 229 -27.10 -1.78 -7.08
C GLY A 229 -25.91 -2.70 -6.86
N SER A 230 -24.83 -2.59 -7.66
CA SER A 230 -23.58 -3.32 -7.46
C SER A 230 -22.39 -2.40 -7.17
N GLU A 231 -22.59 -1.10 -7.23
CA GLU A 231 -21.55 -0.11 -6.94
C GLU A 231 -21.37 0.12 -5.43
N SER A 232 -20.16 0.47 -4.99
CA SER A 232 -19.88 0.94 -3.63
C SER A 232 -19.37 2.38 -3.62
N GLY A 233 -19.70 3.12 -2.57
CA GLY A 233 -19.32 4.53 -2.40
C GLY A 233 -18.20 4.74 -1.41
N VAL A 234 -17.90 3.74 -0.60
CA VAL A 234 -16.86 3.78 0.44
C VAL A 234 -15.92 2.60 0.25
N PHE A 235 -14.63 2.88 0.26
CA PHE A 235 -13.60 1.86 0.08
C PHE A 235 -12.36 2.21 0.90
N THR A 236 -11.91 1.27 1.71
CA THR A 236 -10.63 1.38 2.40
C THR A 236 -9.55 0.76 1.54
N TYR A 237 -8.55 1.55 1.21
CA TYR A 237 -7.45 1.07 0.38
C TYR A 237 -6.15 1.83 0.68
N TRP A 238 -5.06 1.43 0.04
CA TRP A 238 -3.75 2.05 0.24
C TRP A 238 -3.78 3.55 -0.05
N ALA A 239 -3.14 4.32 0.83
CA ALA A 239 -2.92 5.75 0.68
C ALA A 239 -1.79 6.07 -0.34
N GLY A 240 -1.48 7.34 -0.51
CA GLY A 240 -0.42 7.80 -1.42
C GLY A 240 -0.81 7.67 -2.89
N THR A 241 0.04 7.05 -3.70
CA THR A 241 -0.17 6.94 -5.16
C THR A 241 -1.47 6.21 -5.53
N TRP A 242 -1.95 5.30 -4.69
CA TRP A 242 -3.21 4.60 -4.92
C TRP A 242 -4.42 5.53 -4.90
N ALA A 243 -4.40 6.62 -4.13
CA ALA A 243 -5.46 7.62 -4.19
C ALA A 243 -5.63 8.20 -5.60
N ASN A 244 -4.52 8.49 -6.28
CA ASN A 244 -4.53 8.98 -7.65
C ASN A 244 -4.99 7.88 -8.63
N THR A 245 -4.56 6.64 -8.42
CA THR A 245 -5.00 5.49 -9.23
C THR A 245 -6.51 5.30 -9.12
N LEU A 246 -7.08 5.35 -7.91
CA LEU A 246 -8.54 5.26 -7.70
C LEU A 246 -9.28 6.38 -8.46
N LYS A 247 -8.82 7.63 -8.34
CA LYS A 247 -9.41 8.77 -9.05
C LYS A 247 -9.34 8.61 -10.57
N THR A 248 -8.19 8.18 -11.09
CA THR A 248 -8.00 7.96 -12.54
C THR A 248 -8.94 6.88 -13.05
N GLN A 249 -9.08 5.76 -12.34
CA GLN A 249 -9.97 4.67 -12.75
C GLN A 249 -11.45 5.10 -12.71
N LEU A 250 -11.86 5.86 -11.72
CA LEU A 250 -13.22 6.42 -11.68
C LEU A 250 -13.47 7.33 -12.89
N ALA A 251 -12.55 8.24 -13.19
CA ALA A 251 -12.66 9.14 -14.34
C ALA A 251 -12.71 8.36 -15.67
N THR A 252 -11.92 7.29 -15.82
CA THR A 252 -11.92 6.43 -17.02
C THR A 252 -13.27 5.74 -17.22
N LYS A 253 -14.01 5.50 -16.14
CA LYS A 253 -15.37 4.92 -16.18
C LYS A 253 -16.47 5.99 -16.32
N GLY A 254 -16.11 7.27 -16.48
CA GLY A 254 -17.07 8.37 -16.54
C GLY A 254 -17.76 8.67 -15.20
N LEU A 255 -17.20 8.18 -14.09
CA LEU A 255 -17.70 8.44 -12.75
C LEU A 255 -17.05 9.70 -12.15
N ASP A 256 -17.77 10.34 -11.22
CA ASP A 256 -17.17 11.38 -10.39
C ASP A 256 -15.96 10.80 -9.65
N ASN A 257 -14.84 11.48 -9.77
CA ASN A 257 -13.55 11.06 -9.24
C ASN A 257 -13.12 11.88 -8.01
N GLU A 258 -13.99 12.71 -7.45
CA GLU A 258 -13.72 13.38 -6.19
C GLU A 258 -13.87 12.39 -5.02
N LEU A 259 -12.75 12.15 -4.35
CA LEU A 259 -12.67 11.26 -3.19
C LEU A 259 -12.32 12.05 -1.94
N ILE A 260 -13.10 11.86 -0.91
CA ILE A 260 -12.85 12.39 0.43
C ILE A 260 -12.19 11.30 1.26
N ALA A 261 -10.93 11.52 1.63
CA ALA A 261 -10.24 10.66 2.59
C ALA A 261 -10.65 11.08 4.00
N ILE A 262 -11.23 10.19 4.78
CA ILE A 262 -11.58 10.49 6.17
C ILE A 262 -10.34 10.39 7.07
N LYS A 263 -10.32 11.19 8.14
CA LYS A 263 -9.38 10.95 9.24
C LYS A 263 -9.79 9.67 9.99
N PRO A 264 -8.84 8.99 10.65
CA PRO A 264 -9.20 7.93 11.58
C PRO A 264 -10.29 8.40 12.53
N ILE A 265 -11.34 7.61 12.68
CA ILE A 265 -12.39 7.92 13.66
C ILE A 265 -11.81 7.94 15.07
N LYS A 266 -12.49 8.59 15.99
CA LYS A 266 -12.02 8.79 17.38
C LYS A 266 -11.65 7.47 18.06
N GLU A 267 -12.45 6.43 17.89
CA GLU A 267 -12.26 5.12 18.50
C GLU A 267 -11.11 4.33 17.88
N LEU A 268 -10.76 4.60 16.62
CA LEU A 268 -9.60 4.02 15.95
C LEU A 268 -8.30 4.76 16.33
N GLY A 269 -8.35 6.08 16.40
CA GLY A 269 -7.23 6.96 16.76
C GLY A 269 -6.24 7.20 15.62
N THR A 270 -5.65 6.15 15.05
CA THR A 270 -4.69 6.25 13.93
C THR A 270 -4.80 5.03 13.03
N TYR A 271 -4.42 5.19 11.77
CA TYR A 271 -4.20 4.05 10.87
C TYR A 271 -2.83 3.42 11.12
N VAL A 272 -2.76 2.10 10.96
CA VAL A 272 -1.49 1.36 11.06
C VAL A 272 -0.68 1.56 9.78
N GLU A 273 0.55 2.02 9.95
CA GLU A 273 1.52 2.18 8.87
C GLU A 273 2.42 0.94 8.80
N ARG A 274 2.65 0.42 7.59
CA ARG A 274 3.55 -0.71 7.38
C ARG A 274 4.95 -0.24 7.01
N ILE A 275 5.94 -1.11 7.19
CA ILE A 275 7.23 -0.98 6.54
C ILE A 275 7.01 -1.17 5.02
N ALA A 276 7.59 -0.31 4.19
CA ALA A 276 7.55 -0.52 2.74
C ALA A 276 8.25 -1.85 2.38
N PRO A 277 7.87 -2.50 1.27
CA PRO A 277 8.61 -3.67 0.81
C PRO A 277 10.09 -3.38 0.67
N CYS A 278 10.92 -4.30 1.17
CA CYS A 278 12.35 -4.15 1.26
C CYS A 278 13.08 -4.94 0.17
N TRP A 279 14.05 -4.33 -0.47
CA TRP A 279 15.05 -5.02 -1.25
C TRP A 279 16.04 -5.69 -0.31
N CYS A 280 16.11 -7.01 -0.38
CA CYS A 280 16.95 -7.84 0.46
C CYS A 280 17.97 -8.59 -0.41
N ILE A 281 19.20 -8.67 0.07
CA ILE A 281 20.25 -9.49 -0.53
C ILE A 281 20.23 -10.82 0.20
N THR A 282 20.26 -11.92 -0.53
CA THR A 282 20.21 -13.25 0.08
C THR A 282 21.61 -13.72 0.45
N THR A 283 21.70 -14.75 1.30
CA THR A 283 22.97 -15.39 1.66
C THR A 283 23.57 -16.22 0.53
N ALA A 284 22.80 -16.55 -0.52
CA ALA A 284 23.29 -17.20 -1.73
C ALA A 284 24.08 -16.26 -2.67
N ALA A 285 23.95 -14.94 -2.47
CA ALA A 285 24.65 -13.96 -3.30
C ALA A 285 26.17 -14.06 -3.14
N LYS A 286 26.89 -14.20 -4.27
CA LYS A 286 28.36 -14.37 -4.28
C LYS A 286 29.12 -13.08 -3.95
N ASN A 287 28.52 -11.92 -4.20
CA ASN A 287 29.14 -10.61 -3.95
C ASN A 287 28.11 -9.64 -3.35
N PRO A 288 27.66 -9.87 -2.11
CA PRO A 288 26.61 -9.06 -1.48
C PRO A 288 27.03 -7.59 -1.28
N GLU A 289 28.31 -7.31 -0.97
CA GLU A 289 28.82 -5.95 -0.85
C GLU A 289 28.76 -5.19 -2.18
N GLY A 290 29.09 -5.87 -3.28
CA GLY A 290 28.99 -5.29 -4.62
C GLY A 290 27.54 -4.99 -5.01
N ILE A 291 26.63 -5.91 -4.70
CA ILE A 291 25.20 -5.71 -4.92
C ILE A 291 24.70 -4.53 -4.07
N PHE A 292 25.04 -4.49 -2.79
CA PHE A 292 24.69 -3.36 -1.95
C PHE A 292 25.16 -2.04 -2.56
N LYS A 293 26.45 -1.93 -2.88
CA LYS A 293 27.07 -0.71 -3.39
C LYS A 293 26.46 -0.20 -4.70
N TYR A 294 26.21 -1.09 -5.65
CA TYR A 294 25.82 -0.70 -7.02
C TYR A 294 24.32 -0.83 -7.29
N PHE A 295 23.57 -1.44 -6.39
CA PHE A 295 22.12 -1.57 -6.50
C PHE A 295 21.40 -0.82 -5.38
N ILE A 296 21.63 -1.18 -4.10
CA ILE A 296 20.90 -0.63 -2.96
C ILE A 296 21.30 0.82 -2.71
N ASP A 297 22.60 1.10 -2.55
CA ASP A 297 23.11 2.43 -2.18
C ASP A 297 22.92 3.48 -3.29
N THR A 298 22.64 3.05 -4.53
CA THR A 298 22.38 3.95 -5.65
C THR A 298 20.89 4.35 -5.77
N MET A 299 19.98 3.69 -5.07
CA MET A 299 18.55 4.00 -5.15
C MET A 299 18.20 5.44 -4.72
N LEU A 300 19.02 6.04 -3.87
CA LEU A 300 18.89 7.41 -3.37
C LEU A 300 20.17 8.23 -3.61
N ASP A 301 20.84 8.04 -4.74
CA ASP A 301 22.09 8.73 -5.06
C ASP A 301 21.89 10.23 -5.36
N GLY A 302 20.66 10.67 -5.57
CA GLY A 302 20.32 12.05 -5.96
C GLY A 302 20.72 12.38 -7.38
N GLY A 303 21.04 11.37 -8.20
CA GLY A 303 21.56 11.50 -9.55
C GLY A 303 20.79 10.67 -10.59
N ASP A 304 21.55 10.15 -11.56
CA ASP A 304 20.97 9.44 -12.71
C ASP A 304 20.30 8.13 -12.34
N VAL A 305 20.83 7.39 -11.35
CA VAL A 305 20.27 6.09 -10.96
C VAL A 305 18.95 6.29 -10.21
N GLN A 306 18.88 7.23 -9.26
CA GLN A 306 17.63 7.57 -8.62
C GLN A 306 16.59 8.08 -9.64
N THR A 307 17.01 8.94 -10.58
CA THR A 307 16.13 9.43 -11.65
C THR A 307 15.60 8.28 -12.50
N LEU A 308 16.45 7.29 -12.81
CA LEU A 308 16.03 6.10 -13.55
C LEU A 308 14.99 5.26 -12.77
N TRP A 309 15.15 5.11 -11.45
CA TRP A 309 14.21 4.41 -10.59
C TRP A 309 12.85 5.14 -10.49
N GLU A 310 12.88 6.46 -10.35
CA GLU A 310 11.67 7.26 -10.12
C GLU A 310 10.86 7.49 -11.41
N TYR A 311 11.55 7.77 -12.51
CA TYR A 311 10.93 8.28 -13.74
C TYR A 311 11.20 7.41 -14.97
N GLY A 312 12.12 6.44 -14.86
CA GLY A 312 12.58 5.67 -16.01
C GLY A 312 13.59 6.43 -16.89
N ALA A 313 13.83 5.94 -18.10
CA ALA A 313 14.81 6.48 -19.01
C ALA A 313 14.26 7.72 -19.72
N LYS A 314 15.05 8.80 -19.74
CA LYS A 314 14.74 10.02 -20.51
C LYS A 314 14.70 9.70 -22.01
N GLY A 315 13.75 10.30 -22.71
CA GLY A 315 13.49 10.05 -24.12
C GLY A 315 12.72 8.76 -24.42
N THR A 316 12.43 7.95 -23.37
CA THR A 316 11.61 6.72 -23.47
C THR A 316 10.37 6.83 -22.59
N HIS A 317 10.54 7.13 -21.32
CA HIS A 317 9.44 7.19 -20.34
C HIS A 317 9.05 8.63 -20.00
N TRP A 318 9.98 9.55 -20.12
CA TRP A 318 9.78 10.98 -19.88
C TRP A 318 10.74 11.82 -20.73
N ASP A 319 10.41 13.10 -20.93
CA ASP A 319 11.30 14.07 -21.55
C ASP A 319 11.06 15.49 -21.00
N THR A 320 11.92 16.43 -21.43
CA THR A 320 11.82 17.86 -21.19
C THR A 320 11.85 18.67 -22.47
N LYS A 321 11.78 18.00 -23.63
CA LYS A 321 11.70 18.66 -24.93
C LYS A 321 10.33 19.25 -25.18
N ALA A 322 10.28 20.34 -25.94
CA ALA A 322 9.02 20.90 -26.43
C ALA A 322 8.34 19.89 -27.37
N GLU A 323 7.18 19.40 -26.99
CA GLU A 323 6.41 18.48 -27.83
C GLU A 323 4.91 18.48 -27.49
N THR A 324 4.11 17.99 -28.42
CA THR A 324 2.69 17.74 -28.19
C THR A 324 2.44 16.25 -28.03
N VAL A 325 2.05 15.85 -26.82
CA VAL A 325 1.81 14.45 -26.44
C VAL A 325 0.33 14.15 -26.55
N THR A 326 -0.02 13.02 -27.16
CA THR A 326 -1.40 12.52 -27.18
C THR A 326 -1.64 11.76 -25.88
N LEU A 327 -2.53 12.29 -25.05
CA LEU A 327 -3.06 11.61 -23.87
C LEU A 327 -4.10 10.55 -24.30
N ALA A 328 -4.62 9.78 -23.34
CA ALA A 328 -5.65 8.78 -23.64
C ALA A 328 -6.82 9.39 -24.44
N LYS A 329 -7.41 8.57 -25.33
CA LYS A 329 -8.61 8.96 -26.08
C LYS A 329 -9.79 9.08 -25.12
N ASP A 330 -10.51 10.20 -25.20
CA ASP A 330 -11.86 10.32 -24.67
C ASP A 330 -12.90 10.10 -25.78
N ASP A 331 -14.19 10.10 -25.44
CA ASP A 331 -15.29 9.90 -26.39
C ASP A 331 -15.39 11.02 -27.46
N GLU A 332 -14.71 12.15 -27.25
CA GLU A 332 -14.69 13.30 -28.14
C GLU A 332 -13.47 13.31 -29.08
N GLY A 333 -12.51 12.39 -28.88
CA GLY A 333 -11.33 12.24 -29.73
C GLY A 333 -10.00 12.22 -28.99
N LYS A 334 -8.90 12.50 -29.71
CA LYS A 334 -7.55 12.53 -29.13
C LYS A 334 -7.35 13.77 -28.27
N LYS A 335 -7.18 13.58 -26.97
CA LYS A 335 -6.78 14.64 -26.05
C LYS A 335 -5.26 14.85 -26.14
N THR A 336 -4.83 16.01 -26.56
CA THR A 336 -3.41 16.35 -26.67
C THR A 336 -3.04 17.38 -25.61
N LYS A 337 -1.78 17.35 -25.16
CA LYS A 337 -1.19 18.38 -24.31
C LYS A 337 0.16 18.78 -24.86
N THR A 338 0.36 20.07 -25.05
CA THR A 338 1.63 20.64 -25.50
C THR A 338 2.47 21.05 -24.29
N TYR A 339 3.73 20.66 -24.32
CA TYR A 339 4.74 21.00 -23.32
C TYR A 339 5.80 21.89 -23.94
N GLU A 340 6.30 22.84 -23.17
CA GLU A 340 7.37 23.76 -23.58
C GLU A 340 8.75 23.15 -23.30
N GLU A 341 9.78 23.68 -23.93
CA GLU A 341 11.17 23.27 -23.69
C GLU A 341 11.54 23.44 -22.21
N GLY A 342 12.13 22.40 -21.62
CA GLY A 342 12.46 22.33 -20.20
C GLY A 342 11.32 21.86 -19.28
N GLN A 343 10.10 21.73 -19.80
CA GLN A 343 8.96 21.25 -19.01
C GLN A 343 8.95 19.72 -18.93
N PHE A 344 9.12 19.18 -17.71
CA PHE A 344 9.03 17.74 -17.46
C PHE A 344 7.66 17.18 -17.81
N HIS A 345 7.63 16.06 -18.51
CA HIS A 345 6.41 15.31 -18.81
C HIS A 345 6.70 13.84 -19.07
N PHE A 346 5.70 13.00 -18.80
CA PHE A 346 5.76 11.58 -19.16
C PHE A 346 5.38 11.39 -20.62
N LEU A 347 6.08 10.44 -21.27
CA LEU A 347 5.78 10.00 -22.62
C LEU A 347 4.70 8.91 -22.59
N PRO A 348 3.82 8.81 -23.59
CA PRO A 348 2.86 7.71 -23.72
C PRO A 348 3.58 6.38 -23.79
N GLN A 349 3.09 5.37 -23.05
CA GLN A 349 3.59 4.01 -23.05
C GLN A 349 2.69 3.11 -23.90
#